data_627b015a150fab4dd4d2d03fc1fc4ca0
#
_entry.id   627b015a150fab4dd4d2d03fc1fc4ca0
#
_cell.length_a   1.000
_cell.length_b   1.000
_cell.length_c   1.000
_cell.angle_alpha   90.00
_cell.angle_beta   90.00
_cell.angle_gamma   90.00
#
_symmetry.space_group_name_H-M   'P 1'
#
loop_
_entity.id
_entity.type
_entity.pdbx_description
1 polymer ?
#
loop_
_entity_poly.entity_id
_entity_poly.type
_entity_poly.pdbx_seq_one_letter_code
_entity_poly.pdbx_strand_id
1 'polypeptide(L)'
;MIEVLNLTKSYGQIKAVRNLNFTVEKGEILGFLGPNGAGKSTTMNMITGYLPSTSGTVKVNGYDVEVDPREVKKRVGYLPEMPPLYTDLTVKEYLDFVSQLKKVDRSKRNSQVSDIMELVKISDVRNRLIKNLSKGYKQRVGLAQALIGNPEVLVLDEPTVGLDPTQIIEVRKLITALGKDHTIILSSHIMQEISAVCGRVIIINKGQIVAVDTPENLAKSIEGSAMYSVKI
;
A
#
# COMPACT_ATOMS: atom_id res chain seq x y z
N MET A 1 2.85 -10.59 9.98
CA MET A 1 1.50 -10.41 10.56
C MET A 1 1.32 -8.96 10.99
N ILE A 2 0.17 -8.36 10.71
CA ILE A 2 -0.19 -7.03 11.18
C ILE A 2 -1.44 -7.15 12.05
N GLU A 3 -1.44 -6.49 13.19
CA GLU A 3 -2.57 -6.47 14.12
C GLU A 3 -3.01 -5.03 14.34
N VAL A 4 -4.28 -4.77 14.12
CA VAL A 4 -4.90 -3.46 14.32
C VAL A 4 -6.01 -3.61 15.35
N LEU A 5 -5.89 -2.90 16.49
CA LEU A 5 -6.79 -3.04 17.64
C LEU A 5 -7.35 -1.68 18.04
N ASN A 6 -8.68 -1.54 17.96
CA ASN A 6 -9.45 -0.36 18.35
C ASN A 6 -8.93 0.95 17.76
N LEU A 7 -8.37 0.88 16.53
CA LEU A 7 -7.65 1.98 15.90
C LEU A 7 -8.60 3.12 15.56
N THR A 8 -8.31 4.30 16.08
CA THR A 8 -9.12 5.51 15.89
C THR A 8 -8.24 6.70 15.54
N LYS A 9 -8.70 7.53 14.59
CA LYS A 9 -8.08 8.82 14.28
C LYS A 9 -9.12 9.91 14.19
N SER A 10 -8.90 10.97 14.97
CA SER A 10 -9.72 12.19 14.96
C SER A 10 -8.87 13.39 14.55
N TYR A 11 -9.45 14.27 13.74
CA TYR A 11 -8.94 15.58 13.38
C TYR A 11 -9.95 16.63 13.89
N GLY A 12 -9.70 17.16 15.08
CA GLY A 12 -10.70 17.98 15.79
C GLY A 12 -12.00 17.20 16.00
N GLN A 13 -13.09 17.69 15.47
CA GLN A 13 -14.42 17.05 15.59
C GLN A 13 -14.65 15.91 14.57
N ILE A 14 -13.79 15.78 13.56
CA ILE A 14 -13.96 14.79 12.50
C ILE A 14 -13.25 13.50 12.88
N LYS A 15 -13.99 12.41 13.06
CA LYS A 15 -13.43 11.06 13.23
C LYS A 15 -13.23 10.43 11.85
N ALA A 16 -12.00 10.50 11.34
CA ALA A 16 -11.63 9.93 10.04
C ALA A 16 -11.53 8.40 10.06
N VAL A 17 -11.15 7.84 11.22
CA VAL A 17 -11.10 6.38 11.46
C VAL A 17 -11.73 6.11 12.82
N ARG A 18 -12.56 5.06 12.92
CA ARG A 18 -13.40 4.79 14.11
C ARG A 18 -13.30 3.32 14.48
N ASN A 19 -12.52 3.03 15.52
CA ASN A 19 -12.44 1.73 16.15
C ASN A 19 -12.24 0.54 15.17
N LEU A 20 -11.26 0.65 14.28
CA LEU A 20 -10.94 -0.43 13.36
C LEU A 20 -10.26 -1.58 14.11
N ASN A 21 -10.71 -2.81 13.82
CA ASN A 21 -10.16 -4.04 14.35
C ASN A 21 -10.00 -5.04 13.22
N PHE A 22 -8.78 -5.44 12.91
CA PHE A 22 -8.48 -6.47 11.90
C PHE A 22 -7.04 -6.97 12.03
N THR A 23 -6.78 -8.12 11.41
CA THR A 23 -5.44 -8.70 11.29
C THR A 23 -5.10 -8.93 9.83
N VAL A 24 -3.80 -8.97 9.51
CA VAL A 24 -3.30 -9.40 8.20
C VAL A 24 -2.28 -10.50 8.45
N GLU A 25 -2.53 -11.66 7.90
CA GLU A 25 -1.66 -12.81 8.08
C GLU A 25 -0.36 -12.69 7.27
N LYS A 26 0.67 -13.41 7.67
CA LYS A 26 1.94 -13.43 6.94
C LYS A 26 1.74 -14.01 5.54
N GLY A 27 2.22 -13.30 4.51
CA GLY A 27 2.08 -13.71 3.10
C GLY A 27 0.70 -13.43 2.51
N GLU A 28 -0.19 -12.78 3.25
CA GLU A 28 -1.51 -12.38 2.75
C GLU A 28 -1.42 -11.11 1.89
N ILE A 29 -2.21 -11.05 0.82
CA ILE A 29 -2.52 -9.81 0.10
C ILE A 29 -3.93 -9.40 0.50
N LEU A 30 -4.03 -8.41 1.40
CA LEU A 30 -5.28 -7.84 1.88
C LEU A 30 -5.67 -6.61 1.08
N GLY A 31 -6.89 -6.60 0.53
CA GLY A 31 -7.49 -5.44 -0.11
C GLY A 31 -8.19 -4.53 0.90
N PHE A 32 -8.00 -3.22 0.78
CA PHE A 32 -8.67 -2.20 1.59
C PHE A 32 -9.49 -1.30 0.68
N LEU A 33 -10.78 -1.63 0.51
CA LEU A 33 -11.69 -1.02 -0.47
C LEU A 33 -12.57 0.05 0.18
N GLY A 34 -12.79 1.15 -0.49
CA GLY A 34 -13.76 2.16 -0.05
C GLY A 34 -13.70 3.45 -0.88
N PRO A 35 -14.73 4.27 -0.82
CA PRO A 35 -14.77 5.54 -1.54
C PRO A 35 -13.68 6.51 -1.04
N ASN A 36 -13.47 7.59 -1.79
CA ASN A 36 -12.59 8.67 -1.35
C ASN A 36 -13.13 9.28 -0.05
N GLY A 37 -12.22 9.57 0.89
CA GLY A 37 -12.58 10.05 2.23
C GLY A 37 -13.09 8.97 3.20
N ALA A 38 -13.13 7.69 2.82
CA ALA A 38 -13.56 6.61 3.71
C ALA A 38 -12.60 6.33 4.88
N GLY A 39 -11.36 6.85 4.86
CA GLY A 39 -10.35 6.62 5.89
C GLY A 39 -9.21 5.69 5.47
N LYS A 40 -9.13 5.25 4.19
CA LYS A 40 -8.10 4.33 3.68
C LYS A 40 -6.69 4.85 3.93
N SER A 41 -6.31 5.97 3.32
CA SER A 41 -4.96 6.55 3.45
C SER A 41 -4.61 6.93 4.89
N THR A 42 -5.60 7.38 5.67
CA THR A 42 -5.40 7.64 7.11
C THR A 42 -5.02 6.35 7.84
N THR A 43 -5.68 5.24 7.54
CA THR A 43 -5.36 3.93 8.11
C THR A 43 -3.98 3.45 7.68
N MET A 44 -3.63 3.56 6.38
CA MET A 44 -2.30 3.21 5.87
C MET A 44 -1.19 4.03 6.55
N ASN A 45 -1.40 5.33 6.72
CA ASN A 45 -0.47 6.22 7.40
C ASN A 45 -0.26 5.85 8.88
N MET A 46 -1.28 5.38 9.58
CA MET A 46 -1.14 4.89 10.95
C MET A 46 -0.39 3.55 11.00
N ILE A 47 -0.70 2.62 10.12
CA ILE A 47 -0.02 1.31 10.04
C ILE A 47 1.49 1.48 9.76
N THR A 48 1.86 2.45 8.93
CA THR A 48 3.27 2.71 8.57
C THR A 48 4.02 3.58 9.58
N GLY A 49 3.33 4.09 10.61
CA GLY A 49 3.91 5.00 11.60
C GLY A 49 4.24 6.39 11.05
N TYR A 50 3.61 6.77 9.94
CA TYR A 50 3.70 8.13 9.39
C TYR A 50 2.79 9.10 10.16
N LEU A 51 1.67 8.60 10.69
CA LEU A 51 0.69 9.35 11.45
C LEU A 51 0.40 8.64 12.78
N PRO A 52 0.50 9.31 13.94
CA PRO A 52 0.11 8.70 15.20
C PRO A 52 -1.42 8.52 15.28
N SER A 53 -1.87 7.47 15.97
CA SER A 53 -3.27 7.23 16.27
C SER A 53 -3.79 8.22 17.31
N THR A 54 -5.11 8.41 17.40
CA THR A 54 -5.74 9.09 18.53
C THR A 54 -5.98 8.11 19.68
N SER A 55 -6.28 6.85 19.36
CA SER A 55 -6.37 5.74 20.31
C SER A 55 -6.30 4.41 19.55
N GLY A 56 -6.10 3.33 20.28
CA GLY A 56 -5.88 2.00 19.73
C GLY A 56 -4.41 1.75 19.43
N THR A 57 -4.09 0.56 18.93
CA THR A 57 -2.71 0.15 18.66
C THR A 57 -2.59 -0.54 17.31
N VAL A 58 -1.41 -0.42 16.71
CA VAL A 58 -1.01 -1.20 15.52
C VAL A 58 0.29 -1.91 15.84
N LYS A 59 0.34 -3.22 15.57
CA LYS A 59 1.57 -4.00 15.65
C LYS A 59 1.92 -4.58 14.29
N VAL A 60 3.20 -4.52 13.95
CA VAL A 60 3.77 -5.13 12.74
C VAL A 60 4.82 -6.14 13.17
N ASN A 61 4.57 -7.43 12.91
CA ASN A 61 5.42 -8.53 13.35
C ASN A 61 5.77 -8.47 14.85
N GLY A 62 4.77 -8.14 15.68
CA GLY A 62 4.90 -8.04 17.14
C GLY A 62 5.43 -6.70 17.65
N TYR A 63 5.96 -5.82 16.79
CA TYR A 63 6.45 -4.49 17.16
C TYR A 63 5.33 -3.45 17.09
N ASP A 64 5.13 -2.71 18.17
CA ASP A 64 4.16 -1.63 18.22
C ASP A 64 4.67 -0.41 17.44
N VAL A 65 3.80 0.16 16.60
CA VAL A 65 4.16 1.27 15.69
C VAL A 65 4.56 2.54 16.45
N GLU A 66 3.98 2.80 17.62
CA GLU A 66 4.26 4.00 18.42
C GLU A 66 5.42 3.77 19.40
N VAL A 67 5.57 2.55 19.94
CA VAL A 67 6.62 2.22 20.91
C VAL A 67 7.94 1.88 20.21
N ASP A 68 7.87 1.10 19.11
CA ASP A 68 9.03 0.57 18.39
C ASP A 68 9.12 1.10 16.94
N PRO A 69 8.99 2.42 16.68
CA PRO A 69 8.85 2.95 15.32
C PRO A 69 10.04 2.63 14.40
N ARG A 70 11.24 2.47 14.96
CA ARG A 70 12.43 2.14 14.18
C ARG A 70 12.38 0.69 13.67
N GLU A 71 11.91 -0.24 14.50
CA GLU A 71 11.82 -1.66 14.14
C GLU A 71 10.70 -1.88 13.13
N VAL A 72 9.58 -1.17 13.28
CA VAL A 72 8.49 -1.18 12.29
C VAL A 72 8.96 -0.61 10.94
N LYS A 73 9.61 0.56 10.92
CA LYS A 73 10.10 1.20 9.67
C LYS A 73 11.14 0.39 8.90
N LYS A 74 11.88 -0.49 9.56
CA LYS A 74 12.77 -1.45 8.87
C LYS A 74 12.01 -2.53 8.13
N ARG A 75 10.85 -2.94 8.66
CA ARG A 75 10.04 -4.07 8.16
C ARG A 75 8.95 -3.66 7.20
N VAL A 76 8.66 -2.36 7.11
CA VAL A 76 7.58 -1.82 6.27
C VAL A 76 8.15 -1.06 5.08
N GLY A 77 7.69 -1.40 3.89
CA GLY A 77 7.79 -0.58 2.68
C GLY A 77 6.46 0.12 2.45
N TYR A 78 6.50 1.41 2.15
CA TYR A 78 5.30 2.21 1.94
C TYR A 78 5.33 2.95 0.61
N LEU A 79 4.28 2.75 -0.18
CA LEU A 79 3.97 3.54 -1.36
C LEU A 79 2.71 4.36 -1.06
N PRO A 80 2.80 5.66 -0.79
CA PRO A 80 1.63 6.54 -0.70
C PRO A 80 1.05 6.81 -2.09
N GLU A 81 -0.21 7.24 -2.16
CA GLU A 81 -0.91 7.61 -3.40
C GLU A 81 -0.09 8.59 -4.27
N MET A 82 0.54 9.58 -3.64
CA MET A 82 1.50 10.49 -4.28
C MET A 82 2.88 10.31 -3.63
N PRO A 83 3.80 9.55 -4.25
CA PRO A 83 5.13 9.34 -3.71
C PRO A 83 5.90 10.66 -3.60
N PRO A 84 6.49 11.00 -2.43
CA PRO A 84 7.27 12.21 -2.23
C PRO A 84 8.69 12.02 -2.80
N LEU A 85 8.83 12.05 -4.12
CA LEU A 85 10.08 11.80 -4.82
C LEU A 85 10.94 13.07 -4.86
N TYR A 86 12.26 12.92 -4.77
CA TYR A 86 13.22 14.02 -4.97
C TYR A 86 13.43 14.22 -6.46
N THR A 87 12.67 15.16 -7.03
CA THR A 87 12.50 15.33 -8.48
C THR A 87 13.74 15.82 -9.21
N ASP A 88 14.71 16.40 -8.51
CA ASP A 88 15.99 16.89 -9.06
C ASP A 88 17.10 15.84 -9.06
N LEU A 89 16.82 14.64 -8.53
CA LEU A 89 17.71 13.48 -8.62
C LEU A 89 17.34 12.61 -9.83
N THR A 90 18.32 11.88 -10.35
CA THR A 90 18.05 10.76 -11.24
C THR A 90 17.42 9.59 -10.47
N VAL A 91 16.78 8.67 -11.19
CA VAL A 91 16.19 7.48 -10.57
C VAL A 91 17.22 6.71 -9.75
N LYS A 92 18.42 6.50 -10.33
CA LYS A 92 19.50 5.76 -9.65
C LYS A 92 19.96 6.50 -8.39
N GLU A 93 20.27 7.79 -8.46
CA GLU A 93 20.70 8.59 -7.31
C GLU A 93 19.67 8.57 -6.18
N TYR A 94 18.40 8.68 -6.53
CA TYR A 94 17.32 8.62 -5.55
C TYR A 94 17.22 7.27 -4.85
N LEU A 95 17.27 6.16 -5.60
CA LEU A 95 17.20 4.82 -5.00
C LEU A 95 18.47 4.48 -4.20
N ASP A 96 19.64 4.93 -4.64
CA ASP A 96 20.89 4.83 -3.89
C ASP A 96 20.79 5.60 -2.56
N PHE A 97 20.22 6.80 -2.57
CA PHE A 97 19.96 7.59 -1.37
C PHE A 97 18.99 6.87 -0.42
N VAL A 98 17.87 6.35 -0.92
CA VAL A 98 16.91 5.58 -0.10
C VAL A 98 17.57 4.34 0.51
N SER A 99 18.42 3.65 -0.25
CA SER A 99 19.13 2.47 0.25
C SER A 99 20.06 2.79 1.43
N GLN A 100 20.66 4.00 1.42
CA GLN A 100 21.48 4.50 2.52
C GLN A 100 20.62 4.83 3.75
N LEU A 101 19.46 5.47 3.57
CA LEU A 101 18.53 5.78 4.65
C LEU A 101 17.99 4.50 5.32
N LYS A 102 17.69 3.47 4.51
CA LYS A 102 17.25 2.14 4.98
C LYS A 102 18.40 1.32 5.58
N LYS A 103 19.63 1.86 5.60
CA LYS A 103 20.85 1.20 6.14
C LYS A 103 21.14 -0.16 5.46
N VAL A 104 20.84 -0.28 4.18
CA VAL A 104 21.24 -1.46 3.40
C VAL A 104 22.77 -1.55 3.40
N ASP A 105 23.31 -2.75 3.53
CA ASP A 105 24.76 -2.99 3.52
C ASP A 105 25.39 -2.41 2.24
N ARG A 106 26.50 -1.69 2.38
CA ARG A 106 27.17 -1.01 1.27
C ARG A 106 27.56 -1.95 0.14
N SER A 107 27.94 -3.17 0.47
CA SER A 107 28.31 -4.21 -0.50
C SER A 107 27.13 -4.69 -1.36
N LYS A 108 25.89 -4.60 -0.82
CA LYS A 108 24.65 -5.09 -1.45
C LYS A 108 23.82 -4.00 -2.12
N ARG A 109 24.13 -2.70 -1.88
CA ARG A 109 23.29 -1.59 -2.38
C ARG A 109 23.14 -1.58 -3.90
N ASN A 110 24.27 -1.64 -4.60
CA ASN A 110 24.26 -1.55 -6.07
C ASN A 110 23.49 -2.70 -6.72
N SER A 111 23.69 -3.94 -6.27
CA SER A 111 22.93 -5.09 -6.77
C SER A 111 21.46 -4.95 -6.45
N GLN A 112 21.09 -4.69 -5.20
CA GLN A 112 19.70 -4.56 -4.78
C GLN A 112 18.96 -3.45 -5.55
N VAL A 113 19.58 -2.27 -5.71
CA VAL A 113 18.99 -1.16 -6.48
C VAL A 113 18.80 -1.57 -7.95
N SER A 114 19.78 -2.27 -8.56
CA SER A 114 19.67 -2.74 -9.95
C SER A 114 18.56 -3.78 -10.11
N ASP A 115 18.50 -4.78 -9.22
CA ASP A 115 17.51 -5.85 -9.24
C ASP A 115 16.08 -5.28 -9.06
N ILE A 116 15.92 -4.33 -8.15
CA ILE A 116 14.63 -3.66 -7.94
C ILE A 116 14.22 -2.82 -9.15
N MET A 117 15.16 -2.07 -9.78
CA MET A 117 14.85 -1.31 -10.99
C MET A 117 14.40 -2.21 -12.13
N GLU A 118 15.01 -3.39 -12.29
CA GLU A 118 14.60 -4.40 -13.28
C GLU A 118 13.21 -4.95 -12.93
N LEU A 119 12.98 -5.33 -11.68
CA LEU A 119 11.71 -5.87 -11.19
C LEU A 119 10.53 -4.93 -11.46
N VAL A 120 10.68 -3.63 -11.19
CA VAL A 120 9.62 -2.64 -11.43
C VAL A 120 9.69 -2.01 -12.83
N LYS A 121 10.60 -2.48 -13.70
CA LYS A 121 10.75 -2.05 -15.11
C LYS A 121 11.02 -0.55 -15.27
N ILE A 122 12.08 -0.05 -14.62
CA ILE A 122 12.55 1.35 -14.73
C ILE A 122 14.05 1.45 -15.04
N SER A 123 14.68 0.35 -15.46
CA SER A 123 16.12 0.32 -15.77
C SER A 123 16.49 1.20 -16.96
N ASP A 124 15.59 1.37 -17.92
CA ASP A 124 15.72 2.23 -19.10
C ASP A 124 15.80 3.73 -18.77
N VAL A 125 15.22 4.13 -17.64
CA VAL A 125 15.20 5.53 -17.17
C VAL A 125 16.14 5.80 -15.99
N ARG A 126 17.03 4.86 -15.65
CA ARG A 126 17.92 4.92 -14.47
C ARG A 126 18.69 6.23 -14.31
N ASN A 127 19.14 6.82 -15.41
CA ASN A 127 19.93 8.06 -15.44
C ASN A 127 19.07 9.31 -15.75
N ARG A 128 17.75 9.15 -15.84
CA ARG A 128 16.83 10.26 -16.12
C ARG A 128 16.43 10.96 -14.85
N LEU A 129 16.33 12.29 -14.88
CA LEU A 129 15.81 13.07 -13.76
C LEU A 129 14.34 12.71 -13.49
N ILE A 130 13.98 12.51 -12.24
CA ILE A 130 12.62 12.10 -11.83
C ILE A 130 11.57 13.11 -12.28
N LYS A 131 11.88 14.42 -12.29
CA LYS A 131 10.95 15.46 -12.79
C LYS A 131 10.49 15.22 -14.23
N ASN A 132 11.35 14.62 -15.06
CA ASN A 132 11.11 14.37 -16.48
C ASN A 132 10.40 13.04 -16.76
N LEU A 133 9.99 12.31 -15.73
CA LEU A 133 9.27 11.05 -15.85
C LEU A 133 7.76 11.27 -15.97
N SER A 134 7.09 10.37 -16.71
CA SER A 134 5.63 10.28 -16.70
C SER A 134 5.11 9.89 -15.31
N LYS A 135 3.82 10.08 -15.06
CA LYS A 135 3.18 9.69 -13.80
C LYS A 135 3.40 8.19 -13.51
N GLY A 136 3.24 7.33 -14.52
CA GLY A 136 3.45 5.88 -14.38
C GLY A 136 4.89 5.51 -13.98
N TYR A 137 5.88 6.14 -14.58
CA TYR A 137 7.27 5.93 -14.17
C TYR A 137 7.52 6.44 -12.74
N LYS A 138 6.96 7.60 -12.35
CA LYS A 138 7.06 8.10 -10.97
C LYS A 138 6.44 7.13 -9.96
N GLN A 139 5.30 6.52 -10.31
CA GLN A 139 4.66 5.51 -9.47
C GLN A 139 5.55 4.27 -9.30
N ARG A 140 6.18 3.80 -10.39
CA ARG A 140 7.15 2.68 -10.35
C ARG A 140 8.40 3.02 -9.54
N VAL A 141 8.90 4.26 -9.60
CA VAL A 141 10.01 4.73 -8.73
C VAL A 141 9.57 4.72 -7.26
N GLY A 142 8.34 5.14 -6.94
CA GLY A 142 7.78 5.05 -5.60
C GLY A 142 7.65 3.60 -5.11
N LEU A 143 7.25 2.67 -5.99
CA LEU A 143 7.19 1.24 -5.66
C LEU A 143 8.61 0.67 -5.45
N ALA A 144 9.58 1.05 -6.30
CA ALA A 144 10.98 0.69 -6.09
C ALA A 144 11.49 1.16 -4.73
N GLN A 145 11.20 2.41 -4.35
CA GLN A 145 11.53 2.95 -3.02
C GLN A 145 10.94 2.09 -1.89
N ALA A 146 9.67 1.65 -2.02
CA ALA A 146 9.03 0.83 -1.02
C ALA A 146 9.72 -0.54 -0.85
N LEU A 147 10.28 -1.10 -1.92
CA LEU A 147 10.97 -2.39 -1.94
C LEU A 147 12.41 -2.35 -1.41
N ILE A 148 13.06 -1.18 -1.38
CA ILE A 148 14.41 -1.04 -0.84
C ILE A 148 14.49 -1.55 0.60
N GLY A 149 15.50 -2.36 0.88
CA GLY A 149 15.72 -2.98 2.20
C GLY A 149 14.95 -4.29 2.39
N ASN A 150 14.27 -4.80 1.37
CA ASN A 150 13.51 -6.05 1.39
C ASN A 150 12.55 -6.16 2.59
N PRO A 151 11.56 -5.24 2.71
CA PRO A 151 10.66 -5.20 3.85
C PRO A 151 9.75 -6.44 3.89
N GLU A 152 9.41 -6.92 5.08
CA GLU A 152 8.49 -8.06 5.25
C GLU A 152 7.03 -7.69 4.91
N VAL A 153 6.69 -6.40 5.02
CA VAL A 153 5.35 -5.85 4.80
C VAL A 153 5.41 -4.74 3.77
N LEU A 154 4.50 -4.76 2.81
CA LEU A 154 4.28 -3.68 1.85
C LEU A 154 2.90 -3.06 2.07
N VAL A 155 2.86 -1.75 2.23
CA VAL A 155 1.62 -0.97 2.28
C VAL A 155 1.57 -0.11 1.02
N LEU A 156 0.58 -0.37 0.17
CA LEU A 156 0.43 0.25 -1.15
C LEU A 156 -0.89 1.03 -1.19
N ASP A 157 -0.81 2.35 -1.14
CA ASP A 157 -1.99 3.22 -1.15
C ASP A 157 -2.28 3.69 -2.57
N GLU A 158 -3.39 3.20 -3.16
CA GLU A 158 -3.84 3.49 -4.52
C GLU A 158 -2.72 3.33 -5.59
N PRO A 159 -2.02 2.19 -5.67
CA PRO A 159 -0.80 2.05 -6.48
C PRO A 159 -1.02 2.15 -7.98
N THR A 160 -2.27 2.09 -8.45
CA THR A 160 -2.68 2.12 -9.85
C THR A 160 -3.27 3.47 -10.27
N VAL A 161 -3.40 4.43 -9.35
CA VAL A 161 -4.06 5.71 -9.62
C VAL A 161 -3.35 6.50 -10.73
N GLY A 162 -4.13 6.84 -11.78
CA GLY A 162 -3.64 7.64 -12.91
C GLY A 162 -2.66 6.93 -13.84
N LEU A 163 -2.67 5.60 -13.82
CA LEU A 163 -2.01 4.74 -14.80
C LEU A 163 -2.96 4.43 -15.96
N ASP A 164 -2.39 4.15 -17.13
CA ASP A 164 -3.16 3.62 -18.25
C ASP A 164 -3.50 2.11 -18.04
N PRO A 165 -4.48 1.56 -18.79
CA PRO A 165 -4.91 0.17 -18.62
C PRO A 165 -3.79 -0.86 -18.73
N THR A 166 -2.81 -0.64 -19.60
CA THR A 166 -1.67 -1.55 -19.79
C THR A 166 -0.77 -1.54 -18.56
N GLN A 167 -0.47 -0.35 -18.03
CA GLN A 167 0.33 -0.18 -16.82
C GLN A 167 -0.36 -0.77 -15.58
N ILE A 168 -1.69 -0.63 -15.47
CA ILE A 168 -2.48 -1.25 -14.39
C ILE A 168 -2.28 -2.77 -14.37
N ILE A 169 -2.38 -3.41 -15.54
CA ILE A 169 -2.17 -4.87 -15.66
C ILE A 169 -0.75 -5.26 -15.22
N GLU A 170 0.26 -4.49 -15.60
CA GLU A 170 1.63 -4.76 -15.21
C GLU A 170 1.87 -4.60 -13.71
N VAL A 171 1.33 -3.53 -13.10
CA VAL A 171 1.43 -3.31 -11.65
C VAL A 171 0.71 -4.42 -10.87
N ARG A 172 -0.46 -4.88 -11.32
CA ARG A 172 -1.17 -6.02 -10.70
C ARG A 172 -0.34 -7.30 -10.74
N LYS A 173 0.25 -7.64 -11.89
CA LYS A 173 1.15 -8.81 -12.03
C LYS A 173 2.33 -8.70 -11.07
N LEU A 174 2.90 -7.51 -10.94
CA LEU A 174 4.00 -7.26 -10.02
C LEU A 174 3.57 -7.44 -8.56
N ILE A 175 2.43 -6.87 -8.14
CA ILE A 175 1.89 -7.04 -6.78
C ILE A 175 1.63 -8.51 -6.47
N THR A 176 1.04 -9.27 -7.41
CA THR A 176 0.83 -10.71 -7.24
C THR A 176 2.15 -11.47 -7.09
N ALA A 177 3.18 -11.11 -7.86
CA ALA A 177 4.51 -11.72 -7.73
C ALA A 177 5.15 -11.40 -6.38
N LEU A 178 5.06 -10.15 -5.90
CA LEU A 178 5.56 -9.70 -4.60
C LEU A 178 4.84 -10.37 -3.43
N GLY A 179 3.57 -10.73 -3.57
CA GLY A 179 2.79 -11.43 -2.54
C GLY A 179 3.33 -12.81 -2.16
N LYS A 180 4.23 -13.39 -2.96
CA LYS A 180 4.89 -14.66 -2.62
C LYS A 180 5.90 -14.51 -1.48
N ASP A 181 6.53 -13.35 -1.37
CA ASP A 181 7.63 -13.09 -0.43
C ASP A 181 7.26 -12.02 0.62
N HIS A 182 6.19 -11.26 0.40
CA HIS A 182 5.77 -10.15 1.24
C HIS A 182 4.33 -10.29 1.70
N THR A 183 4.03 -9.77 2.88
CA THR A 183 2.65 -9.46 3.31
C THR A 183 2.26 -8.11 2.74
N ILE A 184 1.12 -8.01 2.07
CA ILE A 184 0.74 -6.79 1.34
C ILE A 184 -0.61 -6.26 1.83
N ILE A 185 -0.70 -4.97 2.12
CA ILE A 185 -1.98 -4.24 2.20
C ILE A 185 -2.06 -3.34 0.98
N LEU A 186 -3.13 -3.50 0.22
CA LEU A 186 -3.40 -2.75 -1.00
C LEU A 186 -4.69 -1.94 -0.84
N SER A 187 -4.64 -0.61 -0.92
CA SER A 187 -5.86 0.20 -0.96
C SER A 187 -6.29 0.50 -2.39
N SER A 188 -7.59 0.50 -2.62
CA SER A 188 -8.21 1.02 -3.86
C SER A 188 -9.65 1.45 -3.60
N HIS A 189 -10.20 2.27 -4.51
CA HIS A 189 -11.62 2.57 -4.59
C HIS A 189 -12.31 1.77 -5.71
N ILE A 190 -11.59 0.90 -6.42
CA ILE A 190 -12.05 0.11 -7.56
C ILE A 190 -12.04 -1.38 -7.21
N MET A 191 -13.22 -2.00 -7.13
CA MET A 191 -13.38 -3.41 -6.76
C MET A 191 -12.62 -4.35 -7.71
N GLN A 192 -12.63 -4.09 -9.04
CA GLN A 192 -11.94 -4.91 -10.03
C GLN A 192 -10.41 -4.91 -9.85
N GLU A 193 -9.83 -3.88 -9.24
CA GLU A 193 -8.40 -3.87 -8.93
C GLU A 193 -8.08 -4.78 -7.75
N ILE A 194 -8.90 -4.71 -6.72
CA ILE A 194 -8.77 -5.50 -5.50
C ILE A 194 -9.01 -6.99 -5.79
N SER A 195 -10.10 -7.33 -6.47
CA SER A 195 -10.47 -8.73 -6.75
C SER A 195 -9.48 -9.45 -7.67
N ALA A 196 -8.68 -8.71 -8.44
CA ALA A 196 -7.67 -9.31 -9.32
C ALA A 196 -6.41 -9.81 -8.59
N VAL A 197 -6.15 -9.35 -7.35
CA VAL A 197 -4.89 -9.63 -6.64
C VAL A 197 -5.05 -10.03 -5.18
N CYS A 198 -6.17 -9.67 -4.52
CA CYS A 198 -6.36 -9.87 -3.09
C CYS A 198 -7.18 -11.14 -2.80
N GLY A 199 -6.75 -11.93 -1.82
CA GLY A 199 -7.51 -13.09 -1.34
C GLY A 199 -8.62 -12.73 -0.37
N ARG A 200 -8.49 -11.59 0.34
CA ARG A 200 -9.48 -11.06 1.29
C ARG A 200 -9.58 -9.54 1.14
N VAL A 201 -10.77 -9.01 1.39
CA VAL A 201 -11.07 -7.59 1.26
C VAL A 201 -11.74 -7.07 2.51
N ILE A 202 -11.29 -5.92 2.99
CA ILE A 202 -11.96 -5.10 3.99
C ILE A 202 -12.61 -3.94 3.25
N ILE A 203 -13.93 -3.80 3.39
CA ILE A 203 -14.65 -2.63 2.88
C ILE A 203 -14.76 -1.62 4.04
N ILE A 204 -14.25 -0.40 3.78
CA ILE A 204 -14.35 0.71 4.72
C ILE A 204 -15.27 1.80 4.18
N ASN A 205 -16.13 2.34 5.06
CA ASN A 205 -16.96 3.50 4.77
C ASN A 205 -17.07 4.40 6.00
N LYS A 206 -16.92 5.72 5.84
CA LYS A 206 -16.99 6.72 6.92
C LYS A 206 -16.16 6.37 8.15
N GLY A 207 -14.98 5.82 7.91
CA GLY A 207 -14.00 5.44 8.93
C GLY A 207 -14.31 4.13 9.67
N GLN A 208 -15.26 3.32 9.23
CA GLN A 208 -15.63 2.06 9.85
C GLN A 208 -15.56 0.90 8.86
N ILE A 209 -15.20 -0.29 9.34
CA ILE A 209 -15.30 -1.52 8.55
C ILE A 209 -16.78 -1.88 8.41
N VAL A 210 -17.24 -2.06 7.17
CA VAL A 210 -18.62 -2.44 6.86
C VAL A 210 -18.75 -3.88 6.40
N ALA A 211 -17.69 -4.47 5.84
CA ALA A 211 -17.65 -5.88 5.48
C ALA A 211 -16.19 -6.37 5.43
N VAL A 212 -16.01 -7.67 5.66
CA VAL A 212 -14.74 -8.38 5.49
C VAL A 212 -15.07 -9.75 4.91
N ASP A 213 -14.63 -10.02 3.68
CA ASP A 213 -14.84 -11.32 3.03
C ASP A 213 -13.89 -11.49 1.83
N THR A 214 -14.01 -12.62 1.13
CA THR A 214 -13.36 -12.81 -0.17
C THR A 214 -14.03 -11.94 -1.25
N PRO A 215 -13.30 -11.56 -2.32
CA PRO A 215 -13.89 -10.80 -3.42
C PRO A 215 -15.12 -11.47 -4.03
N GLU A 216 -15.10 -12.81 -4.14
CA GLU A 216 -16.21 -13.60 -4.73
C GLU A 216 -17.47 -13.53 -3.87
N ASN A 217 -17.34 -13.63 -2.54
CA ASN A 217 -18.47 -13.56 -1.61
C ASN A 217 -19.08 -12.16 -1.60
N LEU A 218 -18.23 -11.14 -1.63
CA LEU A 218 -18.68 -9.73 -1.67
C LEU A 218 -19.45 -9.44 -2.98
N ALA A 219 -19.00 -9.96 -4.12
CA ALA A 219 -19.71 -9.82 -5.40
C ALA A 219 -21.11 -10.47 -5.35
N LYS A 220 -21.22 -11.70 -4.84
CA LYS A 220 -22.50 -12.40 -4.68
C LYS A 220 -23.48 -11.66 -3.75
N SER A 221 -22.97 -11.04 -2.68
CA SER A 221 -23.80 -10.28 -1.74
C SER A 221 -24.44 -9.05 -2.39
N ILE A 222 -23.77 -8.44 -3.37
CA ILE A 222 -24.28 -7.30 -4.12
C ILE A 222 -25.33 -7.74 -5.14
N GLU A 223 -25.10 -8.84 -5.85
CA GLU A 223 -26.05 -9.40 -6.83
C GLU A 223 -27.36 -9.85 -6.17
N GLY A 224 -27.31 -10.47 -5.00
CA GLY A 224 -28.47 -10.89 -4.23
C GLY A 224 -29.34 -9.74 -3.66
N SER A 225 -28.82 -8.51 -3.66
CA SER A 225 -29.51 -7.33 -3.10
C SER A 225 -30.17 -6.44 -4.17
N ALA A 226 -30.03 -6.76 -5.45
CA ALA A 226 -30.62 -6.01 -6.56
C ALA A 226 -32.11 -6.39 -6.76
N MET A 227 -33.02 -5.84 -5.93
CA MET A 227 -34.45 -5.84 -6.22
C MET A 227 -34.77 -4.73 -7.23
N TYR A 228 -35.03 -5.11 -8.48
CA TYR A 228 -35.58 -4.19 -9.48
C TYR A 228 -37.10 -4.12 -9.31
N SER A 229 -37.64 -3.00 -8.82
CA SER A 229 -39.06 -2.74 -8.93
C SER A 229 -39.34 -2.04 -10.27
N VAL A 230 -39.89 -2.75 -11.23
CA VAL A 230 -40.43 -2.16 -12.44
C VAL A 230 -41.89 -1.76 -12.13
N LYS A 231 -42.17 -0.45 -12.06
CA LYS A 231 -43.56 0.03 -12.14
C LYS A 231 -43.94 0.07 -13.62
N ILE A 232 -44.88 -0.79 -13.98
CA ILE A 232 -45.62 -0.75 -15.25
C ILE A 232 -46.71 0.30 -15.13
#